data_99fbdfab15cbdaf592e9db5efb563fab
#
_entry.id   99fbdfab15cbdaf592e9db5efb563fab
#
_cell.length_a   1.000
_cell.length_b   1.000
_cell.length_c   1.000
_cell.angle_alpha   90.00
_cell.angle_beta   90.00
_cell.angle_gamma   90.00
#
_symmetry.space_group_name_H-M   'P 1'
#
loop_
_entity.id
_entity.type
_entity.pdbx_description
1 polymer ?
#
loop_
_entity_poly.entity_id
_entity_poly.type
_entity_poly.pdbx_seq_one_letter_code
_entity_poly.pdbx_strand_id
1 'polypeptide(L)'
;MKLHRNIALGIVAGLESSLFEKRPATEVIKKLLKSNRGWGSRDRRIIAQVFYDVIRQKRLFQALAGTENSNNDLWSLVACWTVLNNFTLPDWEEFKAVNTDSIKSKVSVLIQQRKYKYSIPDWLDKMGMAAFGEAAWEKEIASLNTPAAMIVRVNTLKTSVEKLKDTLKKKYQIITHNIPDYPNALIFEKKQSLQDIKEY
;
A
#
# COMPACT_ATOMS: atom_id res chain seq x y z
N MET A 1 0.53 15.60 -11.33
CA MET A 1 -0.54 14.79 -11.97
C MET A 1 -1.87 15.18 -11.36
N LYS A 2 -2.97 15.23 -12.12
CA LYS A 2 -4.29 15.65 -11.62
C LYS A 2 -5.13 14.40 -11.33
N LEU A 3 -5.76 14.34 -10.15
CA LEU A 3 -6.71 13.29 -9.81
C LEU A 3 -8.03 13.56 -10.57
N HIS A 4 -8.54 12.55 -11.30
CA HIS A 4 -9.81 12.64 -11.99
C HIS A 4 -10.98 12.25 -11.06
N ARG A 5 -12.13 12.92 -11.18
CA ARG A 5 -13.26 12.74 -10.27
C ARG A 5 -13.80 11.30 -10.23
N ASN A 6 -13.90 10.64 -11.38
CA ASN A 6 -14.34 9.24 -11.47
C ASN A 6 -13.38 8.26 -10.75
N ILE A 7 -12.07 8.58 -10.74
CA ILE A 7 -11.06 7.81 -10.01
C ILE A 7 -11.23 8.02 -8.50
N ALA A 8 -11.38 9.29 -8.07
CA ALA A 8 -11.58 9.61 -6.66
C ALA A 8 -12.86 8.98 -6.10
N LEU A 9 -13.98 9.06 -6.83
CA LEU A 9 -15.23 8.38 -6.46
C LEU A 9 -15.05 6.87 -6.31
N GLY A 10 -14.33 6.24 -7.23
CA GLY A 10 -14.01 4.82 -7.12
C GLY A 10 -13.18 4.48 -5.88
N ILE A 11 -12.17 5.29 -5.58
CA ILE A 11 -11.33 5.12 -4.38
C ILE A 11 -12.19 5.24 -3.11
N VAL A 12 -13.00 6.30 -3.00
CA VAL A 12 -13.85 6.54 -1.81
C VAL A 12 -14.84 5.39 -1.61
N ALA A 13 -15.53 4.94 -2.68
CA ALA A 13 -16.43 3.78 -2.60
C ALA A 13 -15.71 2.49 -2.17
N GLY A 14 -14.49 2.27 -2.65
CA GLY A 14 -13.67 1.15 -2.21
C GLY A 14 -13.28 1.25 -0.73
N LEU A 15 -12.85 2.44 -0.27
CA LEU A 15 -12.52 2.69 1.12
C LEU A 15 -13.73 2.49 2.04
N GLU A 16 -14.91 2.96 1.64
CA GLU A 16 -16.17 2.76 2.35
C GLU A 16 -16.45 1.26 2.56
N SER A 17 -16.40 0.49 1.48
CA SER A 17 -16.64 -0.95 1.53
C SER A 17 -15.62 -1.68 2.41
N SER A 18 -14.35 -1.28 2.39
CA SER A 18 -13.32 -1.95 3.19
C SER A 18 -13.34 -1.53 4.66
N LEU A 19 -13.51 -0.23 4.95
CA LEU A 19 -13.35 0.31 6.31
C LEU A 19 -14.64 0.23 7.14
N PHE A 20 -15.81 0.34 6.51
CA PHE A 20 -17.10 0.35 7.21
C PHE A 20 -17.89 -0.95 7.04
N GLU A 21 -17.94 -1.51 5.83
CA GLU A 21 -18.55 -2.82 5.61
C GLU A 21 -17.62 -3.98 6.01
N LYS A 22 -16.39 -3.67 6.46
CA LYS A 22 -15.36 -4.63 6.91
C LYS A 22 -15.02 -5.73 5.89
N ARG A 23 -15.15 -5.43 4.61
CA ARG A 23 -14.78 -6.37 3.54
C ARG A 23 -13.26 -6.43 3.36
N PRO A 24 -12.69 -7.60 3.05
CA PRO A 24 -11.27 -7.74 2.80
C PRO A 24 -10.81 -6.80 1.67
N ALA A 25 -9.78 -6.00 1.93
CA ALA A 25 -9.27 -4.99 0.98
C ALA A 25 -8.91 -5.58 -0.40
N THR A 26 -8.38 -6.81 -0.41
CA THR A 26 -8.03 -7.52 -1.65
C THR A 26 -9.23 -7.88 -2.52
N GLU A 27 -10.36 -8.21 -1.90
CA GLU A 27 -11.61 -8.51 -2.61
C GLU A 27 -12.25 -7.23 -3.14
N VAL A 28 -12.29 -6.20 -2.28
CA VAL A 28 -12.84 -4.89 -2.63
C VAL A 28 -12.13 -4.31 -3.85
N ILE A 29 -10.80 -4.22 -3.80
CA ILE A 29 -10.03 -3.64 -4.91
C ILE A 29 -10.17 -4.46 -6.19
N LYS A 30 -10.17 -5.80 -6.10
CA LYS A 30 -10.37 -6.68 -7.25
C LYS A 30 -11.73 -6.46 -7.91
N LYS A 31 -12.80 -6.34 -7.12
CA LYS A 31 -14.16 -6.06 -7.59
C LYS A 31 -14.24 -4.66 -8.19
N LEU A 32 -13.72 -3.66 -7.50
CA LEU A 32 -13.71 -2.27 -7.93
C LEU A 32 -13.02 -2.11 -9.30
N LEU A 33 -11.80 -2.65 -9.46
CA LEU A 33 -11.07 -2.55 -10.72
C LEU A 33 -11.73 -3.30 -11.89
N LYS A 34 -12.56 -4.32 -11.60
CA LYS A 34 -13.34 -5.03 -12.63
C LYS A 34 -14.62 -4.29 -13.01
N SER A 35 -15.21 -3.50 -12.11
CA SER A 35 -16.53 -2.87 -12.32
C SER A 35 -16.49 -1.76 -13.37
N ASN A 36 -15.36 -1.11 -13.58
CA ASN A 36 -15.23 -0.02 -14.55
C ASN A 36 -14.20 -0.36 -15.64
N ARG A 37 -14.71 -0.69 -16.83
CA ARG A 37 -13.88 -1.00 -18.01
C ARG A 37 -13.21 0.23 -18.63
N GLY A 38 -13.69 1.43 -18.33
CA GLY A 38 -13.14 2.69 -18.83
C GLY A 38 -11.82 3.09 -18.17
N TRP A 39 -11.45 2.48 -17.03
CA TRP A 39 -10.16 2.74 -16.41
C TRP A 39 -9.02 2.04 -17.12
N GLY A 40 -8.07 2.81 -17.63
CA GLY A 40 -6.83 2.30 -18.22
C GLY A 40 -5.88 1.72 -17.17
N SER A 41 -4.77 1.16 -17.61
CA SER A 41 -3.75 0.56 -16.72
C SER A 41 -3.17 1.56 -15.72
N ARG A 42 -3.00 2.83 -16.13
CA ARG A 42 -2.54 3.93 -15.28
C ARG A 42 -3.55 4.26 -14.18
N ASP A 43 -4.83 4.37 -14.53
CA ASP A 43 -5.90 4.68 -13.58
C ASP A 43 -6.04 3.57 -12.55
N ARG A 44 -6.04 2.31 -13.00
CA ARG A 44 -6.10 1.13 -12.12
C ARG A 44 -4.95 1.09 -11.13
N ARG A 45 -3.73 1.46 -11.57
CA ARG A 45 -2.56 1.54 -10.69
C ARG A 45 -2.74 2.60 -9.61
N ILE A 46 -3.20 3.79 -9.97
CA ILE A 46 -3.42 4.89 -9.03
C ILE A 46 -4.52 4.54 -8.04
N ILE A 47 -5.65 4.02 -8.52
CA ILE A 47 -6.75 3.59 -7.64
C ILE A 47 -6.23 2.58 -6.61
N ALA A 48 -5.51 1.55 -7.05
CA ALA A 48 -4.96 0.55 -6.14
C ALA A 48 -3.95 1.15 -5.16
N GLN A 49 -3.07 2.02 -5.63
CA GLN A 49 -2.07 2.68 -4.79
C GLN A 49 -2.73 3.53 -3.71
N VAL A 50 -3.60 4.47 -4.09
CA VAL A 50 -4.29 5.36 -3.11
C VAL A 50 -5.10 4.53 -2.12
N PHE A 51 -5.85 3.56 -2.61
CA PHE A 51 -6.69 2.70 -1.78
C PHE A 51 -5.86 1.97 -0.69
N TYR A 52 -4.77 1.30 -1.08
CA TYR A 52 -3.94 0.59 -0.11
C TYR A 52 -3.14 1.53 0.80
N ASP A 53 -2.65 2.65 0.31
CA ASP A 53 -1.91 3.62 1.10
C ASP A 53 -2.80 4.27 2.16
N VAL A 54 -4.05 4.62 1.80
CA VAL A 54 -5.02 5.19 2.74
C VAL A 54 -5.38 4.17 3.83
N ILE A 55 -5.63 2.92 3.48
CA ILE A 55 -5.91 1.86 4.49
C ILE A 55 -4.71 1.68 5.42
N ARG A 56 -3.49 1.58 4.86
CA ARG A 56 -2.26 1.36 5.62
C ARG A 56 -1.92 2.52 6.54
N GLN A 57 -2.13 3.76 6.09
CA GLN A 57 -1.78 4.97 6.83
C GLN A 57 -3.01 5.68 7.40
N LYS A 58 -4.11 4.96 7.59
CA LYS A 58 -5.39 5.53 8.03
C LYS A 58 -5.24 6.43 9.26
N ARG A 59 -4.51 5.97 10.28
CA ARG A 59 -4.34 6.71 11.54
C ARG A 59 -3.60 8.03 11.34
N LEU A 60 -2.55 8.03 10.52
CA LEU A 60 -1.83 9.25 10.17
C LEU A 60 -2.74 10.23 9.42
N PHE A 61 -3.47 9.75 8.42
CA PHE A 61 -4.34 10.61 7.62
C PHE A 61 -5.52 11.15 8.43
N GLN A 62 -6.09 10.38 9.35
CA GLN A 62 -7.11 10.87 10.28
C GLN A 62 -6.58 11.98 11.20
N ALA A 63 -5.36 11.83 11.72
CA ALA A 63 -4.73 12.85 12.56
C ALA A 63 -4.43 14.14 11.76
N LEU A 64 -3.94 14.00 10.52
CA LEU A 64 -3.69 15.13 9.61
C LEU A 64 -4.98 15.88 9.25
N ALA A 65 -6.05 15.14 8.99
CA ALA A 65 -7.37 15.70 8.67
C ALA A 65 -8.12 16.24 9.89
N GLY A 66 -7.69 15.90 11.12
CA GLY A 66 -8.43 16.23 12.32
C GLY A 66 -9.72 15.42 12.52
N THR A 67 -9.80 14.24 11.90
CA THR A 67 -10.98 13.37 11.87
C THR A 67 -10.81 12.10 12.71
N GLU A 68 -9.88 12.09 13.68
CA GLU A 68 -9.60 10.90 14.52
C GLU A 68 -10.84 10.38 15.24
N ASN A 69 -11.76 11.26 15.59
CA ASN A 69 -13.02 10.94 16.26
C ASN A 69 -14.23 10.83 15.31
N SER A 70 -14.01 11.01 14.00
CA SER A 70 -15.06 10.94 12.98
C SER A 70 -14.67 9.89 11.93
N ASN A 71 -15.45 8.82 11.86
CA ASN A 71 -15.13 7.72 10.93
C ASN A 71 -15.53 7.97 9.47
N ASN A 72 -16.23 9.08 9.17
CA ASN A 72 -16.98 9.18 7.91
C ASN A 72 -16.37 10.08 6.82
N ASP A 73 -15.28 10.78 7.09
CA ASP A 73 -14.69 11.69 6.10
C ASP A 73 -13.56 11.01 5.29
N LEU A 74 -13.95 10.14 4.38
CA LEU A 74 -13.02 9.45 3.47
C LEU A 74 -12.38 10.40 2.46
N TRP A 75 -13.07 11.48 2.08
CA TRP A 75 -12.54 12.48 1.18
C TRP A 75 -11.33 13.20 1.76
N SER A 76 -11.38 13.56 3.04
CA SER A 76 -10.23 14.14 3.74
C SER A 76 -9.03 13.20 3.79
N LEU A 77 -9.24 11.88 3.93
CA LEU A 77 -8.13 10.92 3.86
C LEU A 77 -7.49 10.88 2.46
N VAL A 78 -8.31 10.89 1.41
CA VAL A 78 -7.84 10.96 0.02
C VAL A 78 -7.13 12.29 -0.24
N ALA A 79 -7.61 13.40 0.32
CA ALA A 79 -6.97 14.70 0.25
C ALA A 79 -5.58 14.68 0.91
N CYS A 80 -5.45 14.13 2.13
CA CYS A 80 -4.16 13.97 2.80
C CYS A 80 -3.17 13.19 1.94
N TRP A 81 -3.60 12.05 1.38
CA TRP A 81 -2.75 11.28 0.48
C TRP A 81 -2.32 12.12 -0.74
N THR A 82 -3.25 12.84 -1.36
CA THR A 82 -3.02 13.68 -2.53
C THR A 82 -1.97 14.76 -2.24
N VAL A 83 -2.11 15.46 -1.12
CA VAL A 83 -1.18 16.52 -0.68
C VAL A 83 0.22 15.97 -0.38
N LEU A 84 0.30 14.87 0.38
CA LEU A 84 1.59 14.27 0.78
C LEU A 84 2.35 13.65 -0.40
N ASN A 85 1.65 13.25 -1.46
CA ASN A 85 2.28 12.77 -2.69
C ASN A 85 2.52 13.88 -3.73
N ASN A 86 2.44 15.15 -3.33
CA ASN A 86 2.69 16.32 -4.17
C ASN A 86 1.76 16.42 -5.40
N PHE A 87 0.55 15.91 -5.29
CA PHE A 87 -0.49 16.15 -6.28
C PHE A 87 -1.29 17.41 -5.93
N THR A 88 -1.73 18.12 -6.95
CA THR A 88 -2.62 19.24 -6.76
C THR A 88 -4.03 18.76 -6.43
N LEU A 89 -4.59 19.25 -5.34
CA LEU A 89 -6.00 19.03 -5.02
C LEU A 89 -6.88 19.69 -6.07
N PRO A 90 -7.84 18.95 -6.66
CA PRO A 90 -8.85 19.55 -7.52
C PRO A 90 -9.78 20.49 -6.74
N ASP A 91 -10.31 21.48 -7.42
CA ASP A 91 -11.32 22.39 -6.86
C ASP A 91 -12.70 21.71 -6.88
N TRP A 92 -12.91 20.78 -5.95
CA TRP A 92 -14.18 20.08 -5.73
C TRP A 92 -14.73 20.45 -4.36
N GLU A 93 -16.06 20.39 -4.23
CA GLU A 93 -16.76 20.72 -2.99
C GLU A 93 -16.21 19.94 -1.79
N GLU A 94 -15.91 18.65 -2.01
CA GLU A 94 -15.40 17.75 -0.98
C GLU A 94 -14.02 18.12 -0.44
N PHE A 95 -13.28 18.95 -1.19
CA PHE A 95 -11.93 19.39 -0.80
C PHE A 95 -11.85 20.85 -0.34
N LYS A 96 -12.95 21.61 -0.41
CA LYS A 96 -12.94 23.04 -0.05
C LYS A 96 -12.52 23.32 1.39
N ALA A 97 -12.87 22.42 2.31
CA ALA A 97 -12.50 22.55 3.71
C ALA A 97 -11.06 22.09 4.01
N VAL A 98 -10.34 21.52 3.02
CA VAL A 98 -9.00 20.96 3.22
C VAL A 98 -7.94 22.04 3.18
N ASN A 99 -7.25 22.22 4.30
CA ASN A 99 -6.12 23.15 4.39
C ASN A 99 -4.80 22.41 4.10
N THR A 100 -4.26 22.60 2.91
CA THR A 100 -3.04 21.94 2.42
C THR A 100 -1.80 22.30 3.24
N ASP A 101 -1.68 23.55 3.69
CA ASP A 101 -0.52 24.02 4.45
C ASP A 101 -0.55 23.46 5.88
N SER A 102 -1.74 23.33 6.46
CA SER A 102 -1.93 22.64 7.74
C SER A 102 -1.51 21.16 7.66
N ILE A 103 -1.86 20.45 6.59
CA ILE A 103 -1.44 19.06 6.38
C ILE A 103 0.09 18.97 6.32
N LYS A 104 0.73 19.81 5.51
CA LYS A 104 2.19 19.82 5.33
C LYS A 104 2.96 20.20 6.61
N SER A 105 2.45 21.14 7.37
CA SER A 105 3.09 21.54 8.64
C SER A 105 2.92 20.49 9.74
N LYS A 106 1.76 19.85 9.83
CA LYS A 106 1.48 18.84 10.85
C LYS A 106 2.23 17.51 10.62
N VAL A 107 2.45 17.11 9.37
CA VAL A 107 3.04 15.79 9.09
C VAL A 107 4.41 15.62 9.74
N SER A 108 5.29 16.64 9.68
CA SER A 108 6.63 16.59 10.27
C SER A 108 6.62 16.36 11.78
N VAL A 109 5.60 16.88 12.46
CA VAL A 109 5.40 16.70 13.91
C VAL A 109 4.79 15.34 14.23
N LEU A 110 3.75 14.93 13.48
CA LEU A 110 3.05 13.68 13.74
C LEU A 110 3.93 12.45 13.53
N ILE A 111 4.75 12.44 12.48
CA ILE A 111 5.64 11.29 12.18
C ILE A 111 6.77 11.09 13.21
N GLN A 112 6.98 12.03 14.16
CA GLN A 112 7.86 11.81 15.29
C GLN A 112 7.25 10.84 16.32
N GLN A 113 5.95 10.67 16.29
CA GLN A 113 5.24 9.71 17.14
C GLN A 113 5.06 8.38 16.38
N ARG A 114 5.55 7.29 16.95
CA ARG A 114 5.53 5.94 16.36
C ARG A 114 4.14 5.50 15.88
N LYS A 115 3.10 5.78 16.67
CA LYS A 115 1.70 5.46 16.35
C LYS A 115 1.21 6.08 15.04
N TYR A 116 1.68 7.26 14.69
CA TYR A 116 1.34 7.93 13.43
C TYR A 116 2.32 7.57 12.31
N LYS A 117 3.62 7.54 12.62
CA LYS A 117 4.67 7.15 11.66
C LYS A 117 4.38 5.81 10.99
N TYR A 118 3.94 4.82 11.78
CA TYR A 118 3.65 3.47 11.30
C TYR A 118 2.16 3.15 11.23
N SER A 119 1.30 4.09 11.63
CA SER A 119 -0.16 3.95 11.61
C SER A 119 -0.68 2.72 12.36
N ILE A 120 -0.06 2.38 13.49
CA ILE A 120 -0.37 1.20 14.31
C ILE A 120 -1.30 1.56 15.48
N PRO A 121 -2.16 0.63 15.93
CA PRO A 121 -2.99 0.83 17.12
C PRO A 121 -2.15 0.81 18.40
N ASP A 122 -2.60 1.57 19.43
CA ASP A 122 -1.85 1.71 20.69
C ASP A 122 -1.64 0.38 21.42
N TRP A 123 -2.60 -0.54 21.35
CA TRP A 123 -2.47 -1.85 21.97
C TRP A 123 -1.35 -2.67 21.34
N LEU A 124 -1.19 -2.59 20.02
CA LEU A 124 -0.11 -3.30 19.29
C LEU A 124 1.25 -2.69 19.62
N ASP A 125 1.33 -1.36 19.70
CA ASP A 125 2.57 -0.67 20.07
C ASP A 125 3.00 -1.06 21.50
N LYS A 126 2.08 -1.06 22.45
CA LYS A 126 2.35 -1.50 23.84
C LYS A 126 2.83 -2.95 23.90
N MET A 127 2.18 -3.86 23.17
CA MET A 127 2.53 -5.27 23.14
C MET A 127 3.91 -5.49 22.51
N GLY A 128 4.21 -4.83 21.40
CA GLY A 128 5.50 -4.91 20.73
C GLY A 128 6.65 -4.36 21.60
N MET A 129 6.42 -3.23 22.26
CA MET A 129 7.38 -2.65 23.19
C MET A 129 7.69 -3.58 24.37
N ALA A 130 6.66 -4.23 24.92
CA ALA A 130 6.84 -5.19 26.01
C ALA A 130 7.58 -6.46 25.58
N ALA A 131 7.33 -6.94 24.35
CA ALA A 131 7.91 -8.18 23.83
C ALA A 131 9.35 -8.03 23.34
N PHE A 132 9.66 -6.93 22.65
CA PHE A 132 10.93 -6.75 21.92
C PHE A 132 11.81 -5.64 22.49
N GLY A 133 11.29 -4.76 23.32
CA GLY A 133 11.94 -3.51 23.66
C GLY A 133 11.89 -2.47 22.51
N GLU A 134 12.26 -1.23 22.81
CA GLU A 134 12.04 -0.11 21.87
C GLU A 134 12.79 -0.25 20.54
N ALA A 135 14.10 -0.50 20.62
CA ALA A 135 14.95 -0.52 19.42
C ALA A 135 14.64 -1.68 18.47
N ALA A 136 14.34 -2.87 19.01
CA ALA A 136 13.96 -4.02 18.18
C ALA A 136 12.56 -3.85 17.62
N TRP A 137 11.60 -3.37 18.44
CA TRP A 137 10.25 -3.11 17.97
C TRP A 137 10.18 -2.07 16.85
N GLU A 138 10.97 -0.99 16.94
CA GLU A 138 11.05 0.02 15.88
C GLU A 138 11.50 -0.61 14.54
N LYS A 139 12.45 -1.54 14.55
CA LYS A 139 12.89 -2.26 13.35
C LYS A 139 11.79 -3.17 12.80
N GLU A 140 11.10 -3.89 13.67
CA GLU A 140 10.02 -4.79 13.27
C GLU A 140 8.86 -4.04 12.59
N ILE A 141 8.36 -2.97 13.21
CA ILE A 141 7.26 -2.20 12.62
C ILE A 141 7.66 -1.45 11.35
N ALA A 142 8.91 -1.00 11.25
CA ALA A 142 9.43 -0.44 10.01
C ALA A 142 9.40 -1.47 8.88
N SER A 143 9.83 -2.70 9.17
CA SER A 143 9.79 -3.82 8.22
C SER A 143 8.37 -4.15 7.76
N LEU A 144 7.37 -4.16 8.67
CA LEU A 144 5.97 -4.41 8.34
C LEU A 144 5.37 -3.38 7.38
N ASN A 145 5.91 -2.16 7.36
CA ASN A 145 5.47 -1.09 6.46
C ASN A 145 6.22 -1.05 5.12
N THR A 146 7.24 -1.89 4.93
CA THR A 146 7.93 -1.99 3.65
C THR A 146 7.17 -2.91 2.67
N PRO A 147 7.18 -2.61 1.37
CA PRO A 147 6.62 -3.53 0.39
C PRO A 147 7.35 -4.88 0.43
N ALA A 148 6.61 -5.95 0.68
CA ALA A 148 7.20 -7.29 0.68
C ALA A 148 7.90 -7.59 -0.65
N ALA A 149 9.10 -8.16 -0.59
CA ALA A 149 9.77 -8.69 -1.77
C ALA A 149 8.97 -9.87 -2.35
N MET A 150 9.04 -10.04 -3.67
CA MET A 150 8.46 -11.19 -4.31
C MET A 150 9.48 -12.32 -4.31
N ILE A 151 9.22 -13.34 -3.50
CA ILE A 151 10.08 -14.51 -3.35
C ILE A 151 9.31 -15.75 -3.77
N VAL A 152 9.94 -16.62 -4.54
CA VAL A 152 9.40 -17.91 -4.92
C VAL A 152 10.32 -19.04 -4.50
N ARG A 153 9.75 -20.16 -4.08
CA ARG A 153 10.49 -21.40 -3.86
C ARG A 153 10.48 -22.23 -5.15
N VAL A 154 11.64 -22.62 -5.59
CA VAL A 154 11.80 -23.50 -6.75
C VAL A 154 11.45 -24.94 -6.36
N ASN A 155 10.61 -25.58 -7.17
CA ASN A 155 10.34 -27.00 -7.01
C ASN A 155 11.50 -27.82 -7.61
N THR A 156 12.44 -28.22 -6.77
CA THR A 156 13.66 -28.93 -7.19
C THR A 156 13.41 -30.34 -7.72
N LEU A 157 12.19 -30.89 -7.53
CA LEU A 157 11.78 -32.14 -8.20
C LEU A 157 11.48 -31.95 -9.69
N LYS A 158 11.17 -30.72 -10.11
CA LYS A 158 10.80 -30.40 -11.51
C LYS A 158 11.92 -29.68 -12.26
N THR A 159 12.71 -28.85 -11.58
CA THR A 159 13.75 -28.03 -12.23
C THR A 159 14.82 -27.62 -11.24
N SER A 160 15.99 -27.16 -11.71
CA SER A 160 16.98 -26.53 -10.84
C SER A 160 16.77 -25.00 -10.76
N VAL A 161 17.36 -24.40 -9.74
CA VAL A 161 17.32 -22.95 -9.51
C VAL A 161 17.93 -22.21 -10.69
N GLU A 162 19.10 -22.66 -11.16
CA GLU A 162 19.82 -22.07 -12.29
C GLU A 162 19.00 -22.15 -13.58
N LYS A 163 18.43 -23.33 -13.85
CA LYS A 163 17.60 -23.55 -15.04
C LYS A 163 16.36 -22.66 -15.04
N LEU A 164 15.68 -22.54 -13.89
CA LEU A 164 14.52 -21.65 -13.77
C LEU A 164 14.92 -20.19 -13.94
N LYS A 165 16.00 -19.75 -13.29
CA LYS A 165 16.55 -18.40 -13.38
C LYS A 165 16.89 -18.02 -14.83
N ASP A 166 17.55 -18.92 -15.55
CA ASP A 166 17.88 -18.75 -16.96
C ASP A 166 16.63 -18.68 -17.84
N THR A 167 15.64 -19.54 -17.59
CA THR A 167 14.37 -19.53 -18.33
C THR A 167 13.61 -18.23 -18.10
N LEU A 168 13.50 -17.76 -16.85
CA LEU A 168 12.87 -16.49 -16.51
C LEU A 168 13.54 -15.32 -17.21
N LYS A 169 14.89 -15.30 -17.24
CA LYS A 169 15.67 -14.25 -17.91
C LYS A 169 15.50 -14.30 -19.43
N LYS A 170 15.69 -15.46 -20.07
CA LYS A 170 15.70 -15.59 -21.53
C LYS A 170 14.30 -15.46 -22.15
N LYS A 171 13.29 -16.07 -21.53
CA LYS A 171 11.95 -16.18 -22.11
C LYS A 171 11.03 -15.02 -21.71
N TYR A 172 11.16 -14.54 -20.48
CA TYR A 172 10.26 -13.53 -19.91
C TYR A 172 10.95 -12.21 -19.59
N GLN A 173 12.27 -12.10 -19.77
CA GLN A 173 13.08 -10.92 -19.40
C GLN A 173 12.96 -10.55 -17.92
N ILE A 174 12.72 -11.55 -17.07
CA ILE A 174 12.57 -11.39 -15.63
C ILE A 174 13.91 -11.64 -14.95
N ILE A 175 14.37 -10.64 -14.19
CA ILE A 175 15.61 -10.74 -13.42
C ILE A 175 15.30 -11.23 -12.02
N THR A 176 16.02 -12.27 -11.59
CA THR A 176 15.92 -12.84 -10.25
C THR A 176 17.32 -13.05 -9.66
N HIS A 177 17.40 -13.04 -8.34
CA HIS A 177 18.63 -13.26 -7.57
C HIS A 177 18.45 -14.39 -6.59
N ASN A 178 19.56 -15.05 -6.26
CA ASN A 178 19.58 -16.07 -5.20
C ASN A 178 19.48 -15.37 -3.83
N ILE A 179 18.94 -16.05 -2.85
CA ILE A 179 18.86 -15.56 -1.46
C ILE A 179 19.90 -16.32 -0.65
N PRO A 180 20.81 -15.64 0.07
CA PRO A 180 21.73 -16.28 1.01
C PRO A 180 20.94 -17.16 1.98
N ASP A 181 21.49 -18.31 2.33
CA ASP A 181 20.90 -19.30 3.26
C ASP A 181 19.61 -20.00 2.79
N TYR A 182 19.08 -19.62 1.60
CA TYR A 182 17.90 -20.24 1.00
C TYR A 182 18.17 -20.73 -0.42
N PRO A 183 18.89 -21.87 -0.58
CA PRO A 183 19.40 -22.31 -1.89
C PRO A 183 18.30 -22.59 -2.92
N ASN A 184 17.09 -22.89 -2.47
CA ASN A 184 15.95 -23.17 -3.34
C ASN A 184 15.00 -21.98 -3.52
N ALA A 185 15.41 -20.74 -3.16
CA ALA A 185 14.59 -19.56 -3.29
C ALA A 185 15.17 -18.57 -4.32
N LEU A 186 14.28 -17.89 -5.03
CA LEU A 186 14.61 -16.79 -5.93
C LEU A 186 13.83 -15.55 -5.53
N ILE A 187 14.51 -14.42 -5.40
CA ILE A 187 13.91 -13.11 -5.22
C ILE A 187 13.81 -12.39 -6.57
N PHE A 188 12.65 -11.85 -6.88
CA PHE A 188 12.40 -11.08 -8.09
C PHE A 188 12.83 -9.63 -7.88
N GLU A 189 13.57 -9.07 -8.83
CA GLU A 189 13.95 -7.64 -8.80
C GLU A 189 12.71 -6.73 -8.85
N LYS A 190 11.70 -7.13 -9.63
CA LYS A 190 10.42 -6.41 -9.75
C LYS A 190 9.26 -7.36 -9.53
N LYS A 191 8.20 -6.88 -8.87
CA LYS A 191 6.96 -7.67 -8.75
C LYS A 191 6.38 -7.96 -10.13
N GLN A 192 6.02 -9.22 -10.35
CA GLN A 192 5.47 -9.73 -11.61
C GLN A 192 4.15 -10.46 -11.37
N SER A 193 3.31 -10.55 -12.41
CA SER A 193 2.22 -11.54 -12.42
C SER A 193 2.82 -12.90 -12.74
N LEU A 194 2.60 -13.88 -11.88
CA LEU A 194 3.05 -15.26 -12.13
C LEU A 194 2.08 -16.04 -13.02
N GLN A 195 0.86 -15.53 -13.24
CA GLN A 195 -0.18 -16.23 -14.02
C GLN A 195 0.20 -16.41 -15.49
N ASP A 196 1.08 -15.53 -16.01
CA ASP A 196 1.54 -15.57 -17.38
C ASP A 196 2.83 -16.39 -17.57
N ILE A 197 3.37 -16.96 -16.48
CA ILE A 197 4.59 -17.76 -16.47
C ILE A 197 4.21 -19.23 -16.45
N LYS A 198 4.44 -19.94 -17.55
CA LYS A 198 4.08 -21.37 -17.69
C LYS A 198 4.79 -22.30 -16.68
N GLU A 199 5.94 -21.87 -16.20
CA GLU A 199 6.77 -22.58 -15.24
C GLU A 199 6.27 -22.43 -13.79
N TYR A 200 5.27 -21.58 -13.54
CA TYR A 200 4.57 -21.41 -12.27
C TYR A 200 3.30 -22.29 -12.27
#